data_372914f15060d45a8fa377b0452dce4e
#
_entry.id   372914f15060d45a8fa377b0452dce4e
#
_cell.length_a   1.000
_cell.length_b   1.000
_cell.length_c   1.000
_cell.angle_alpha   90.00
_cell.angle_beta   90.00
_cell.angle_gamma   90.00
#
_symmetry.space_group_name_H-M   'P 1'
#
loop_
_entity.id
_entity.type
_entity.pdbx_description
1 polymer ?
#
loop_
_entity_poly.entity_id
_entity_poly.type
_entity_poly.pdbx_seq_one_letter_code
_entity_poly.pdbx_strand_id
1 'polypeptide(L)'
;MKFYNRTLELEELNRIQKLSFEENSRLTVVTGRRRIGKTSLITKALKNQITVYLFVSRKSEGILCKNFAATIESSLGEKIAGELNDFNSIFLYLMQLGTRKSFNLVIDEFQEFYKVNPSIYSDMQNIWDAYRKQSHVNLIVCG
;
A
#
# COMPACT_ATOMS: atom_id res chain seq x y z
N MET A 1 10.24 -8.23 -15.63
CA MET A 1 9.23 -9.28 -15.68
C MET A 1 8.37 -9.13 -16.91
N LYS A 2 8.07 -10.22 -17.54
CA LYS A 2 7.20 -10.21 -18.70
C LYS A 2 5.83 -10.74 -18.31
N PHE A 3 4.78 -10.04 -18.72
CA PHE A 3 3.41 -10.44 -18.37
C PHE A 3 2.80 -11.34 -19.44
N TYR A 4 3.48 -12.41 -19.76
CA TYR A 4 2.95 -13.39 -20.70
C TYR A 4 1.76 -14.12 -20.14
N ASN A 5 1.80 -14.39 -18.84
CA ASN A 5 0.78 -15.21 -18.22
C ASN A 5 0.13 -14.43 -17.06
N ARG A 6 -0.72 -13.48 -17.43
CA ARG A 6 -1.46 -12.67 -16.47
C ARG A 6 -2.35 -13.51 -15.57
N THR A 7 -2.79 -14.66 -16.04
CA THR A 7 -3.63 -15.55 -15.24
C THR A 7 -2.88 -16.03 -14.00
N LEU A 8 -1.63 -16.49 -14.16
CA LEU A 8 -0.83 -16.93 -13.03
C LEU A 8 -0.50 -15.77 -12.08
N GLU A 9 -0.21 -14.62 -12.63
CA GLU A 9 0.08 -13.44 -11.81
C GLU A 9 -1.15 -12.98 -11.02
N LEU A 10 -2.32 -12.98 -11.64
CA LEU A 10 -3.58 -12.66 -10.98
C LEU A 10 -3.88 -13.66 -9.86
N GLU A 11 -3.69 -14.94 -10.11
CA GLU A 11 -3.89 -15.98 -9.12
C GLU A 11 -2.98 -15.79 -7.93
N GLU A 12 -1.71 -15.46 -8.17
CA GLU A 12 -0.74 -15.23 -7.11
C GLU A 12 -1.12 -14.01 -6.25
N LEU A 13 -1.50 -12.91 -6.90
CA LEU A 13 -1.94 -11.71 -6.18
C LEU A 13 -3.19 -11.98 -5.35
N ASN A 14 -4.13 -12.74 -5.89
CA ASN A 14 -5.34 -13.11 -5.17
C ASN A 14 -5.03 -14.03 -3.99
N ARG A 15 -4.10 -14.96 -4.16
CA ARG A 15 -3.68 -15.86 -3.10
C ARG A 15 -3.05 -15.08 -1.94
N ILE A 16 -2.17 -14.14 -2.26
CA ILE A 16 -1.51 -13.31 -1.23
C ILE A 16 -2.52 -12.43 -0.51
N GLN A 17 -3.48 -11.88 -1.24
CA GLN A 17 -4.56 -11.10 -0.63
C GLN A 17 -5.34 -11.93 0.38
N LYS A 18 -5.72 -13.13 0.00
CA LYS A 18 -6.46 -14.01 0.88
C LYS A 18 -5.67 -14.34 2.15
N LEU A 19 -4.38 -14.65 2.00
CA LEU A 19 -3.51 -14.91 3.15
C LEU A 19 -3.38 -13.67 4.04
N SER A 20 -3.27 -12.49 3.46
CA SER A 20 -3.18 -11.25 4.22
C SER A 20 -4.42 -11.03 5.08
N PHE A 21 -5.59 -11.30 4.53
CA PHE A 21 -6.86 -11.07 5.21
C PHE A 21 -7.16 -12.15 6.24
N GLU A 22 -6.85 -13.41 5.95
CA GLU A 22 -7.19 -14.54 6.81
C GLU A 22 -6.14 -14.85 7.88
N GLU A 23 -4.88 -14.58 7.59
CA GLU A 23 -3.79 -14.88 8.51
C GLU A 23 -3.14 -13.62 9.07
N ASN A 24 -2.26 -13.00 8.30
CA ASN A 24 -1.61 -11.76 8.71
C ASN A 24 -1.03 -11.03 7.50
N SER A 25 -0.66 -9.78 7.70
CA SER A 25 -0.19 -8.89 6.64
C SER A 25 0.94 -9.48 5.79
N ARG A 26 0.88 -9.25 4.49
CA ARG A 26 1.88 -9.67 3.51
C ARG A 26 2.35 -8.46 2.72
N LEU A 27 3.59 -8.53 2.25
CA LEU A 27 4.19 -7.50 1.41
C LEU A 27 4.54 -8.10 0.06
N THR A 28 4.09 -7.45 -1.00
CA THR A 28 4.43 -7.83 -2.37
C THR A 28 5.09 -6.64 -3.05
N VAL A 29 6.20 -6.91 -3.72
CA VAL A 29 6.90 -5.90 -4.52
C VAL A 29 6.64 -6.21 -5.99
N VAL A 30 6.04 -5.25 -6.70
CA VAL A 30 5.77 -5.39 -8.13
C VAL A 30 6.70 -4.44 -8.87
N THR A 31 7.63 -4.98 -9.63
CA THR A 31 8.59 -4.21 -10.40
C THR A 31 8.34 -4.37 -11.88
N GLY A 32 8.91 -3.47 -12.68
CA GLY A 32 8.81 -3.53 -14.10
C GLY A 32 8.62 -2.15 -14.71
N ARG A 33 8.61 -2.12 -16.04
CA ARG A 33 8.41 -0.87 -16.76
C ARG A 33 6.97 -0.41 -16.66
N ARG A 34 6.76 0.90 -16.62
CA ARG A 34 5.42 1.50 -16.58
C ARG A 34 4.47 0.92 -17.63
N ARG A 35 4.98 0.65 -18.82
CA ARG A 35 4.16 0.27 -19.98
C ARG A 35 3.76 -1.20 -20.04
N ILE A 36 4.14 -2.00 -19.06
CA ILE A 36 3.83 -3.42 -19.08
C ILE A 36 2.59 -3.77 -18.27
N GLY A 37 1.82 -2.77 -17.87
CA GLY A 37 0.52 -2.99 -17.27
C GLY A 37 0.50 -3.38 -15.80
N LYS A 38 1.49 -2.95 -15.01
CA LYS A 38 1.51 -3.19 -13.56
C LYS A 38 0.23 -2.73 -12.87
N THR A 39 -0.12 -1.46 -13.12
CA THR A 39 -1.30 -0.86 -12.49
C THR A 39 -2.57 -1.58 -12.91
N SER A 40 -2.68 -1.93 -14.18
CA SER A 40 -3.82 -2.67 -14.70
C SER A 40 -3.93 -4.05 -14.05
N LEU A 41 -2.82 -4.74 -13.89
CA LEU A 41 -2.78 -6.05 -13.25
C LEU A 41 -3.24 -5.96 -11.79
N ILE A 42 -2.69 -5.00 -11.05
CA ILE A 42 -3.03 -4.81 -9.65
C ILE A 42 -4.50 -4.42 -9.49
N THR A 43 -4.98 -3.47 -10.28
CA THR A 43 -6.36 -3.02 -10.24
C THR A 43 -7.32 -4.18 -10.51
N LYS A 44 -6.99 -5.05 -11.47
CA LYS A 44 -7.81 -6.20 -11.80
C LYS A 44 -7.80 -7.24 -10.67
N ALA A 45 -6.63 -7.49 -10.08
CA ALA A 45 -6.50 -8.46 -8.99
C ALA A 45 -7.27 -8.04 -7.74
N LEU A 46 -7.35 -6.75 -7.48
CA LEU A 46 -7.98 -6.21 -6.27
C LEU A 46 -9.41 -5.74 -6.50
N LYS A 47 -9.97 -6.02 -7.66
CA LYS A 47 -11.33 -5.60 -8.01
C LYS A 47 -12.33 -6.12 -6.97
N ASN A 48 -13.26 -5.24 -6.57
CA ASN A 48 -14.31 -5.52 -5.59
C ASN A 48 -13.81 -5.72 -4.16
N GLN A 49 -12.54 -5.35 -3.87
CA GLN A 49 -12.00 -5.39 -2.53
C GLN A 49 -11.66 -3.97 -2.07
N ILE A 50 -11.71 -3.77 -0.76
CA ILE A 50 -11.36 -2.47 -0.18
C ILE A 50 -9.89 -2.20 -0.44
N THR A 51 -9.58 -1.13 -1.16
CA THR A 51 -8.22 -0.79 -1.56
C THR A 51 -7.93 0.68 -1.34
N VAL A 52 -6.82 0.95 -0.65
CA VAL A 52 -6.24 2.30 -0.55
C VAL A 52 -5.12 2.38 -1.56
N TYR A 53 -5.23 3.25 -2.53
CA TYR A 53 -4.23 3.42 -3.58
C TYR A 53 -3.53 4.76 -3.39
N LEU A 54 -2.25 4.73 -3.05
CA LEU A 54 -1.43 5.91 -2.82
C LEU A 54 -0.40 6.05 -3.93
N PHE A 55 -0.40 7.17 -4.62
CA PHE A 55 0.57 7.47 -5.65
C PHE A 55 1.58 8.48 -5.12
N VAL A 56 2.87 8.12 -5.16
CA VAL A 56 3.93 8.99 -4.63
C VAL A 56 4.40 9.93 -5.74
N SER A 57 3.92 11.15 -5.71
CA SER A 57 4.38 12.20 -6.62
C SER A 57 5.50 13.00 -5.98
N ARG A 58 6.20 13.80 -6.79
CA ARG A 58 7.32 14.63 -6.30
C ARG A 58 6.81 15.91 -5.68
N LYS A 59 6.27 15.81 -4.48
CA LYS A 59 5.78 16.93 -3.69
C LYS A 59 6.39 16.84 -2.30
N SER A 60 6.24 17.89 -1.51
CA SER A 60 6.71 17.83 -0.12
C SER A 60 5.94 16.76 0.64
N GLU A 61 6.57 16.20 1.65
CA GLU A 61 5.98 15.14 2.46
C GLU A 61 4.64 15.58 3.07
N GLY A 62 4.56 16.81 3.56
CA GLY A 62 3.32 17.33 4.15
C GLY A 62 2.17 17.38 3.17
N ILE A 63 2.43 17.79 1.92
CA ILE A 63 1.39 17.83 0.88
C ILE A 63 0.96 16.42 0.50
N LEU A 64 1.91 15.50 0.34
CA LEU A 64 1.60 14.10 0.06
C LEU A 64 0.72 13.51 1.15
N CYS A 65 1.06 13.74 2.41
CA CYS A 65 0.30 13.20 3.53
C CYS A 65 -1.11 13.75 3.61
N LYS A 66 -1.30 15.01 3.25
CA LYS A 66 -2.62 15.60 3.17
C LYS A 66 -3.48 14.89 2.12
N ASN A 67 -2.89 14.64 0.94
CA ASN A 67 -3.56 13.92 -0.13
C ASN A 67 -3.84 12.47 0.25
N PHE A 68 -2.88 11.81 0.89
CA PHE A 68 -3.04 10.43 1.33
C PHE A 68 -4.13 10.29 2.38
N ALA A 69 -4.19 11.22 3.34
CA ALA A 69 -5.22 11.20 4.36
C ALA A 69 -6.62 11.27 3.74
N ALA A 70 -6.80 12.15 2.75
CA ALA A 70 -8.07 12.27 2.05
C ALA A 70 -8.44 10.97 1.32
N THR A 71 -7.46 10.34 0.66
CA THR A 71 -7.67 9.07 -0.02
C THR A 71 -8.05 7.96 0.96
N ILE A 72 -7.38 7.90 2.10
CA ILE A 72 -7.64 6.89 3.12
C ILE A 72 -9.07 7.05 3.67
N GLU A 73 -9.48 8.26 3.99
CA GLU A 73 -10.83 8.52 4.49
C GLU A 73 -11.88 8.10 3.48
N SER A 74 -11.66 8.44 2.21
CA SER A 74 -12.58 8.08 1.13
C SER A 74 -12.64 6.57 0.90
N SER A 75 -11.48 5.91 0.89
CA SER A 75 -11.40 4.49 0.53
C SER A 75 -11.88 3.56 1.65
N LEU A 76 -11.61 3.93 2.90
CA LEU A 76 -11.91 3.07 4.04
C LEU A 76 -13.16 3.49 4.80
N GLY A 77 -13.74 4.64 4.47
CA GLY A 77 -14.88 5.16 5.20
C GLY A 77 -14.54 5.54 6.64
N GLU A 78 -13.28 5.83 6.91
CA GLU A 78 -12.79 6.21 8.23
C GLU A 78 -12.53 7.70 8.28
N LYS A 79 -12.69 8.30 9.45
CA LYS A 79 -12.35 9.70 9.65
C LYS A 79 -11.10 9.77 10.50
N ILE A 80 -10.04 10.39 9.96
CA ILE A 80 -8.78 10.52 10.66
C ILE A 80 -8.85 11.69 11.61
N ALA A 81 -8.58 11.44 12.89
CA ALA A 81 -8.56 12.50 13.90
C ALA A 81 -7.22 13.22 13.84
N GLY A 82 -7.26 14.55 13.72
CA GLY A 82 -6.06 15.37 13.67
C GLY A 82 -5.38 15.37 12.31
N GLU A 83 -4.16 15.90 12.27
CA GLU A 83 -3.37 15.99 11.05
C GLU A 83 -2.21 15.00 11.11
N LEU A 84 -2.01 14.26 10.02
CA LEU A 84 -0.87 13.38 9.86
C LEU A 84 0.08 14.04 8.87
N ASN A 85 1.17 14.60 9.39
CA ASN A 85 2.06 15.47 8.62
C ASN A 85 3.28 14.77 8.03
N ASP A 86 3.53 13.53 8.42
CA ASP A 86 4.61 12.73 7.86
C ASP A 86 4.10 11.34 7.50
N PHE A 87 4.80 10.67 6.60
CA PHE A 87 4.36 9.37 6.13
C PHE A 87 4.46 8.28 7.20
N ASN A 88 5.40 8.44 8.12
CA ASN A 88 5.52 7.53 9.25
C ASN A 88 4.20 7.45 10.03
N SER A 89 3.59 8.59 10.30
CA SER A 89 2.29 8.67 10.99
C SER A 89 1.15 8.07 10.15
N ILE A 90 1.16 8.30 8.85
CA ILE A 90 0.19 7.72 7.91
C ILE A 90 0.29 6.19 7.93
N PHE A 91 1.50 5.67 7.79
CA PHE A 91 1.70 4.23 7.73
C PHE A 91 1.37 3.56 9.07
N LEU A 92 1.76 4.19 10.17
CA LEU A 92 1.41 3.71 11.51
C LEU A 92 -0.10 3.63 11.69
N TYR A 93 -0.81 4.68 11.28
CA TYR A 93 -2.28 4.70 11.34
C TYR A 93 -2.87 3.52 10.57
N LEU A 94 -2.39 3.30 9.35
CA LEU A 94 -2.90 2.21 8.50
C LEU A 94 -2.61 0.83 9.10
N MET A 95 -1.42 0.62 9.63
CA MET A 95 -1.08 -0.67 10.21
C MET A 95 -1.86 -0.92 11.51
N GLN A 96 -2.10 0.09 12.30
CA GLN A 96 -2.93 -0.02 13.49
C GLN A 96 -4.39 -0.32 13.12
N LEU A 97 -4.90 0.37 12.12
CA LEU A 97 -6.24 0.09 11.61
C LEU A 97 -6.34 -1.34 11.08
N GLY A 98 -5.29 -1.82 10.45
CA GLY A 98 -5.21 -3.17 9.91
C GLY A 98 -5.29 -4.28 10.95
N THR A 99 -5.11 -3.98 12.23
CA THR A 99 -5.28 -4.98 13.30
C THR A 99 -6.76 -5.33 13.51
N ARG A 100 -7.66 -4.46 13.08
CA ARG A 100 -9.10 -4.70 13.24
C ARG A 100 -9.88 -4.63 11.93
N LYS A 101 -9.21 -4.43 10.81
CA LYS A 101 -9.85 -4.30 9.50
C LYS A 101 -8.91 -4.84 8.43
N SER A 102 -9.47 -5.55 7.45
CA SER A 102 -8.67 -6.08 6.33
C SER A 102 -8.81 -5.17 5.14
N PHE A 103 -7.71 -4.81 4.51
CA PHE A 103 -7.73 -4.00 3.30
C PHE A 103 -6.44 -4.13 2.52
N ASN A 104 -6.51 -3.74 1.25
CA ASN A 104 -5.34 -3.65 0.38
C ASN A 104 -4.76 -2.25 0.49
N LEU A 105 -3.45 -2.16 0.54
CA LEU A 105 -2.73 -0.88 0.50
C LEU A 105 -1.73 -0.95 -0.63
N VAL A 106 -1.93 -0.13 -1.66
CA VAL A 106 -1.03 -0.06 -2.81
C VAL A 106 -0.29 1.26 -2.74
N ILE A 107 1.04 1.20 -2.78
CA ILE A 107 1.88 2.40 -2.85
C ILE A 107 2.60 2.36 -4.19
N ASP A 108 2.14 3.20 -5.11
CA ASP A 108 2.67 3.28 -6.47
C ASP A 108 3.76 4.35 -6.56
N GLU A 109 4.72 4.12 -7.44
CA GLU A 109 5.93 4.94 -7.56
C GLU A 109 6.69 5.02 -6.23
N PHE A 110 6.80 3.87 -5.57
CA PHE A 110 7.38 3.75 -4.23
C PHE A 110 8.80 4.27 -4.15
N GLN A 111 9.58 4.16 -5.22
CA GLN A 111 10.95 4.64 -5.30
C GLN A 111 11.04 6.17 -5.17
N GLU A 112 9.96 6.89 -5.46
CA GLU A 112 9.96 8.36 -5.38
C GLU A 112 10.04 8.87 -3.95
N PHE A 113 9.75 8.04 -2.95
CA PHE A 113 9.96 8.41 -1.55
C PHE A 113 11.41 8.77 -1.25
N TYR A 114 12.37 8.21 -2.00
CA TYR A 114 13.78 8.55 -1.80
C TYR A 114 14.02 10.05 -1.99
N LYS A 115 13.32 10.67 -2.93
CA LYS A 115 13.46 12.10 -3.21
C LYS A 115 12.63 12.97 -2.26
N VAL A 116 11.60 12.40 -1.66
CA VAL A 116 10.76 13.12 -0.70
C VAL A 116 11.43 13.14 0.66
N ASN A 117 11.77 11.97 1.17
CA ASN A 117 12.41 11.80 2.48
C ASN A 117 12.92 10.35 2.56
N PRO A 118 14.21 10.10 2.36
CA PRO A 118 14.73 8.73 2.31
C PRO A 118 14.59 7.97 3.64
N SER A 119 14.38 8.65 4.76
CA SER A 119 14.17 7.96 6.03
C SER A 119 12.84 7.24 6.10
N ILE A 120 11.92 7.52 5.16
CA ILE A 120 10.62 6.86 5.10
C ILE A 120 10.78 5.33 5.03
N TYR A 121 11.74 4.85 4.26
CA TYR A 121 11.91 3.41 4.08
C TYR A 121 12.24 2.68 5.38
N SER A 122 13.19 3.19 6.16
CA SER A 122 13.54 2.54 7.42
C SER A 122 12.44 2.69 8.46
N ASP A 123 11.75 3.82 8.48
CA ASP A 123 10.62 4.04 9.38
C ASP A 123 9.48 3.07 9.05
N MET A 124 9.18 2.89 7.77
CA MET A 124 8.17 1.93 7.33
C MET A 124 8.54 0.52 7.75
N GLN A 125 9.80 0.14 7.59
CA GLN A 125 10.25 -1.20 7.95
C GLN A 125 10.05 -1.46 9.44
N ASN A 126 10.39 -0.49 10.29
CA ASN A 126 10.21 -0.62 11.72
C ASN A 126 8.74 -0.82 12.10
N ILE A 127 7.85 -0.03 11.48
CA ILE A 127 6.42 -0.15 11.74
C ILE A 127 5.89 -1.48 11.20
N TRP A 128 6.32 -1.86 10.01
CA TRP A 128 5.93 -3.12 9.39
C TRP A 128 6.29 -4.31 10.29
N ASP A 129 7.53 -4.33 10.77
CA ASP A 129 8.01 -5.41 11.64
C ASP A 129 7.23 -5.47 12.95
N ALA A 130 6.81 -4.31 13.47
CA ALA A 130 6.06 -4.25 14.72
C ALA A 130 4.62 -4.76 14.57
N TYR A 131 3.98 -4.54 13.41
CA TYR A 131 2.55 -4.79 13.25
C TYR A 131 2.17 -5.91 12.30
N ARG A 132 3.07 -6.39 11.45
CA ARG A 132 2.71 -7.32 10.38
C ARG A 132 2.05 -8.61 10.85
N LYS A 133 2.42 -9.10 12.03
CA LYS A 133 1.90 -10.37 12.55
C LYS A 133 0.51 -10.25 13.16
N GLN A 134 0.10 -9.05 13.53
CA GLN A 134 -1.19 -8.82 14.18
C GLN A 134 -2.16 -8.01 13.33
N SER A 135 -1.77 -7.68 12.11
CA SER A 135 -2.60 -6.89 11.21
C SER A 135 -2.97 -7.70 9.95
N HIS A 136 -3.92 -7.18 9.18
CA HIS A 136 -4.46 -7.87 8.01
C HIS A 136 -4.42 -6.94 6.79
N VAL A 137 -3.24 -6.38 6.55
CA VAL A 137 -3.01 -5.47 5.43
C VAL A 137 -2.28 -6.21 4.31
N ASN A 138 -2.84 -6.21 3.12
CA ASN A 138 -2.15 -6.67 1.94
C ASN A 138 -1.42 -5.47 1.33
N LEU A 139 -0.12 -5.36 1.62
CA LEU A 139 0.69 -4.24 1.16
C LEU A 139 1.35 -4.58 -0.16
N ILE A 140 1.08 -3.77 -1.18
CA ILE A 140 1.69 -3.91 -2.50
C ILE A 140 2.44 -2.61 -2.80
N VAL A 141 3.75 -2.71 -2.99
CA VAL A 141 4.56 -1.56 -3.41
C VAL A 141 5.01 -1.79 -4.84
N CYS A 142 4.94 -0.74 -5.66
CA CYS A 142 5.33 -0.82 -7.06
C CYS A 142 6.10 0.42 -7.49
N GLY A 143 7.03 0.18 -8.42
CA GLY A 143 7.90 1.24 -8.89
C GLY A 143 8.85 0.80 -9.96
#